data_df0a63bacb06d95c6debf4f1c5d0edaf
#
_entry.id   df0a63bacb06d95c6debf4f1c5d0edaf
#
_cell.length_a   1.000
_cell.length_b   1.000
_cell.length_c   1.000
_cell.angle_alpha   90.00
_cell.angle_beta   90.00
_cell.angle_gamma   90.00
#
_symmetry.space_group_name_H-M   'P 1'
#
loop_
_entity.id
_entity.type
_entity.pdbx_description
1 polymer ?
#
loop_
_entity_poly.entity_id
_entity_poly.type
_entity_poly.pdbx_seq_one_letter_code
_entity_poly.pdbx_strand_id
1 'polypeptide(L)'
;WGGEGRFVDFTKKAGRDAWKELLKKNLMAKGMRTVWNDNCEYDGVEDRNAYCDHEGMGGTMAELKIIQSNMMAYTGKEALKEVYPKARPYIINRAGYAGIQRYAQVWAGDNLTDWRTVKFNIATIMGMGLSGMSNAGCDIGGFAGPAPGGELLLRWIQNGIFQPRFCINSANNDNTVTQPWMYEENLPYVQAAYAQRYRMIPYLYSVMRESH
;
A
#
# COMPACT_ATOMS: atom_id res chain seq x y z
N TRP A 1 4.51 15.99 -9.99
CA TRP A 1 5.41 15.27 -10.84
C TRP A 1 5.51 16.08 -12.14
N GLY A 2 6.63 16.72 -12.39
CA GLY A 2 6.84 17.55 -13.59
C GLY A 2 7.36 16.71 -14.76
N GLY A 3 6.93 17.06 -15.98
CA GLY A 3 7.43 16.51 -17.22
C GLY A 3 6.43 15.69 -18.04
N GLU A 4 6.77 15.44 -19.29
CA GLU A 4 5.99 14.58 -20.17
C GLU A 4 6.27 13.10 -19.87
N GLY A 5 5.22 12.30 -19.85
CA GLY A 5 5.30 10.87 -19.60
C GLY A 5 4.19 10.11 -20.29
N ARG A 6 4.24 8.77 -20.20
CA ARG A 6 3.18 7.90 -20.69
C ARG A 6 2.81 6.92 -19.60
N PHE A 7 1.54 6.64 -19.45
CA PHE A 7 1.05 5.60 -18.57
C PHE A 7 1.12 4.24 -19.28
N VAL A 8 1.52 3.23 -18.54
CA VAL A 8 1.47 1.84 -19.03
C VAL A 8 0.03 1.37 -18.95
N ASP A 9 -0.49 0.85 -20.04
CA ASP A 9 -1.78 0.17 -20.04
C ASP A 9 -1.61 -1.26 -19.52
N PHE A 10 -1.93 -1.48 -18.25
CA PHE A 10 -1.87 -2.81 -17.64
C PHE A 10 -3.03 -3.72 -18.04
N THR A 11 -4.05 -3.22 -18.72
CA THR A 11 -5.09 -4.06 -19.31
C THR A 11 -4.61 -4.77 -20.57
N LYS A 12 -3.46 -4.34 -21.12
CA LYS A 12 -2.81 -4.95 -22.27
C LYS A 12 -1.67 -5.89 -21.86
N LYS A 13 -1.69 -7.12 -22.38
CA LYS A 13 -0.62 -8.09 -22.09
C LYS A 13 0.78 -7.56 -22.40
N ALA A 14 0.96 -6.89 -23.55
CA ALA A 14 2.25 -6.34 -23.95
C ALA A 14 2.76 -5.28 -22.96
N GLY A 15 1.87 -4.45 -22.39
CA GLY A 15 2.21 -3.48 -21.35
C GLY A 15 2.68 -4.18 -20.06
N ARG A 16 1.95 -5.21 -19.65
CA ARG A 16 2.35 -6.02 -18.47
C ARG A 16 3.68 -6.73 -18.69
N ASP A 17 3.90 -7.33 -19.86
CA ASP A 17 5.15 -8.02 -20.16
C ASP A 17 6.35 -7.04 -20.12
N ALA A 18 6.21 -5.88 -20.75
CA ALA A 18 7.24 -4.84 -20.72
C ALA A 18 7.54 -4.39 -19.28
N TRP A 19 6.52 -4.12 -18.48
CA TRP A 19 6.67 -3.74 -17.06
C TRP A 19 7.34 -4.84 -16.24
N LYS A 20 6.95 -6.10 -16.46
CA LYS A 20 7.51 -7.26 -15.80
C LYS A 20 9.03 -7.39 -16.05
N GLU A 21 9.46 -7.22 -17.29
CA GLU A 21 10.89 -7.25 -17.65
C GLU A 21 11.67 -6.09 -17.00
N LEU A 22 11.07 -4.89 -16.91
CA LEU A 22 11.67 -3.76 -16.20
C LEU A 22 11.84 -4.04 -14.71
N LEU A 23 10.84 -4.62 -14.05
CA LEU A 23 10.92 -5.02 -12.65
C LEU A 23 12.02 -6.06 -12.42
N LYS A 24 12.09 -7.09 -13.26
CA LYS A 24 13.14 -8.12 -13.18
C LYS A 24 14.54 -7.50 -13.34
N LYS A 25 14.74 -6.71 -14.37
CA LYS A 25 16.04 -6.11 -14.71
C LYS A 25 16.50 -5.09 -13.67
N ASN A 26 15.61 -4.22 -13.23
CA ASN A 26 16.00 -3.03 -12.46
C ASN A 26 15.90 -3.23 -10.94
N LEU A 27 15.04 -4.14 -10.48
CA LEU A 27 14.83 -4.39 -9.07
C LEU A 27 15.25 -5.80 -8.64
N MET A 28 14.70 -6.82 -9.26
CA MET A 28 14.90 -8.20 -8.80
C MET A 28 16.33 -8.70 -9.07
N ALA A 29 16.94 -8.31 -10.17
CA ALA A 29 18.37 -8.61 -10.46
C ALA A 29 19.32 -7.96 -9.42
N LYS A 30 18.85 -6.96 -8.67
CA LYS A 30 19.58 -6.33 -7.56
C LYS A 30 19.19 -6.92 -6.17
N GLY A 31 18.46 -8.02 -6.15
CA GLY A 31 18.10 -8.73 -4.93
C GLY A 31 16.78 -8.28 -4.28
N MET A 32 16.03 -7.37 -4.89
CA MET A 32 14.73 -6.93 -4.37
C MET A 32 13.71 -8.07 -4.44
N ARG A 33 13.03 -8.33 -3.32
CA ARG A 33 12.05 -9.43 -3.18
C ARG A 33 10.63 -8.95 -2.90
N THR A 34 10.42 -7.64 -2.94
CA THR A 34 9.11 -7.00 -2.73
C THR A 34 8.94 -5.91 -3.78
N VAL A 35 7.69 -5.52 -4.03
CA VAL A 35 7.36 -4.40 -4.91
C VAL A 35 6.41 -3.48 -4.19
N TRP A 36 6.70 -2.19 -4.22
CA TRP A 36 5.84 -1.12 -3.74
C TRP A 36 5.37 -0.32 -4.95
N ASN A 37 4.08 -0.42 -5.24
CA ASN A 37 3.44 0.33 -6.31
C ASN A 37 2.78 1.58 -5.71
N ASP A 38 3.47 2.68 -5.82
CA ASP A 38 2.97 3.99 -5.44
C ASP A 38 2.39 4.72 -6.65
N ASN A 39 1.54 5.74 -6.41
CA ASN A 39 0.89 6.53 -7.45
C ASN A 39 0.20 5.69 -8.54
N CYS A 40 -0.38 4.56 -8.14
CA CYS A 40 -1.00 3.60 -9.05
C CYS A 40 -2.51 3.84 -9.26
N GLU A 41 -3.03 4.99 -8.84
CA GLU A 41 -4.42 5.41 -9.01
C GLU A 41 -4.75 5.84 -10.44
N TYR A 42 -3.74 6.16 -11.24
CA TYR A 42 -3.91 6.75 -12.57
C TYR A 42 -4.61 8.12 -12.55
N ASP A 43 -4.47 8.86 -11.45
CA ASP A 43 -5.10 10.18 -11.28
C ASP A 43 -4.52 11.24 -12.23
N GLY A 44 -3.26 11.07 -12.65
CA GLY A 44 -2.64 11.94 -13.65
C GLY A 44 -3.11 11.71 -15.09
N VAL A 45 -3.99 10.74 -15.36
CA VAL A 45 -4.62 10.57 -16.66
C VAL A 45 -5.87 11.45 -16.74
N GLU A 46 -5.71 12.64 -17.31
CA GLU A 46 -6.80 13.63 -17.42
C GLU A 46 -7.86 13.22 -18.46
N ASP A 47 -7.42 12.63 -19.57
CA ASP A 47 -8.33 12.14 -20.60
C ASP A 47 -8.99 10.82 -20.18
N ARG A 48 -10.23 10.95 -19.72
CA ARG A 48 -11.06 9.80 -19.32
C ARG A 48 -11.50 8.94 -20.51
N ASN A 49 -11.43 9.45 -21.74
CA ASN A 49 -11.73 8.72 -22.97
C ASN A 49 -10.47 8.05 -23.55
N ALA A 50 -9.30 8.23 -22.93
CA ALA A 50 -8.09 7.55 -23.37
C ALA A 50 -8.35 6.06 -23.53
N TYR A 51 -7.93 5.52 -24.66
CA TYR A 51 -8.15 4.12 -25.01
C TYR A 51 -7.33 3.19 -24.12
N CYS A 52 -7.97 2.15 -23.62
CA CYS A 52 -7.36 0.99 -22.96
C CYS A 52 -7.66 -0.26 -23.79
N ASP A 53 -6.66 -1.11 -23.97
CA ASP A 53 -6.75 -2.30 -24.84
C ASP A 53 -7.73 -3.38 -24.32
N HIS A 54 -7.74 -3.60 -23.00
CA HIS A 54 -8.61 -4.60 -22.35
C HIS A 54 -8.56 -5.97 -23.02
N GLU A 55 -7.34 -6.47 -23.28
CA GLU A 55 -7.07 -7.74 -23.98
C GLU A 55 -7.76 -7.80 -25.36
N GLY A 56 -7.77 -6.69 -26.07
CA GLY A 56 -8.39 -6.56 -27.41
C GLY A 56 -9.89 -6.28 -27.41
N MET A 57 -10.55 -6.25 -26.26
CA MET A 57 -11.97 -5.87 -26.18
C MET A 57 -12.18 -4.36 -26.31
N GLY A 58 -11.15 -3.59 -26.00
CA GLY A 58 -11.21 -2.14 -25.96
C GLY A 58 -11.97 -1.60 -24.73
N GLY A 59 -11.84 -0.31 -24.52
CA GLY A 59 -12.54 0.42 -23.48
C GLY A 59 -11.88 1.76 -23.21
N THR A 60 -12.43 2.52 -22.30
CA THR A 60 -11.94 3.83 -21.92
C THR A 60 -11.25 3.79 -20.57
N MET A 61 -10.40 4.78 -20.29
CA MET A 61 -9.82 4.95 -18.96
C MET A 61 -10.91 5.16 -17.89
N ALA A 62 -12.02 5.81 -18.21
CA ALA A 62 -13.14 5.97 -17.28
C ALA A 62 -13.71 4.63 -16.80
N GLU A 63 -13.77 3.64 -17.68
CA GLU A 63 -14.29 2.29 -17.37
C GLU A 63 -13.24 1.40 -16.71
N LEU A 64 -11.98 1.52 -17.09
CA LEU A 64 -10.93 0.55 -16.78
C LEU A 64 -9.88 1.03 -15.78
N LYS A 65 -9.96 2.31 -15.33
CA LYS A 65 -9.03 2.91 -14.38
C LYS A 65 -8.85 2.04 -13.11
N ILE A 66 -9.95 1.54 -12.57
CA ILE A 66 -9.95 0.71 -11.35
C ILE A 66 -9.23 -0.63 -11.52
N ILE A 67 -9.14 -1.14 -12.75
CA ILE A 67 -8.47 -2.42 -13.06
C ILE A 67 -6.96 -2.21 -13.24
N GLN A 68 -6.51 -1.03 -13.64
CA GLN A 68 -5.11 -0.74 -13.90
C GLN A 68 -4.21 -1.07 -12.70
N SER A 69 -4.56 -0.59 -11.50
CA SER A 69 -3.79 -0.86 -10.28
C SER A 69 -3.80 -2.32 -9.88
N ASN A 70 -4.94 -3.02 -10.03
CA ASN A 70 -5.02 -4.46 -9.77
C ASN A 70 -4.10 -5.25 -10.72
N MET A 71 -4.08 -4.88 -12.00
CA MET A 71 -3.23 -5.55 -12.99
C MET A 71 -1.74 -5.20 -12.83
N MET A 72 -1.42 -4.00 -12.33
CA MET A 72 -0.05 -3.65 -11.93
C MET A 72 0.43 -4.57 -10.79
N ALA A 73 -0.39 -4.76 -9.75
CA ALA A 73 -0.07 -5.66 -8.64
C ALA A 73 0.07 -7.12 -9.11
N TYR A 74 -0.85 -7.59 -9.96
CA TYR A 74 -0.77 -8.91 -10.60
C TYR A 74 0.56 -9.09 -11.33
N THR A 75 0.96 -8.12 -12.15
CA THR A 75 2.21 -8.16 -12.92
C THR A 75 3.44 -8.26 -12.01
N GLY A 76 3.47 -7.48 -10.92
CA GLY A 76 4.53 -7.56 -9.91
C GLY A 76 4.58 -8.93 -9.22
N LYS A 77 3.42 -9.50 -8.89
CA LYS A 77 3.30 -10.85 -8.30
C LYS A 77 3.85 -11.92 -9.23
N GLU A 78 3.50 -11.88 -10.52
CA GLU A 78 4.01 -12.84 -11.50
C GLU A 78 5.52 -12.69 -11.71
N ALA A 79 6.03 -11.45 -11.79
CA ALA A 79 7.47 -11.21 -11.87
C ALA A 79 8.23 -11.83 -10.68
N LEU A 80 7.72 -11.63 -9.45
CA LEU A 80 8.34 -12.21 -8.24
C LEU A 80 8.28 -13.74 -8.24
N LYS A 81 7.18 -14.35 -8.68
CA LYS A 81 7.06 -15.80 -8.79
C LYS A 81 8.02 -16.40 -9.81
N GLU A 82 8.22 -15.73 -10.95
CA GLU A 82 9.15 -16.19 -11.98
C GLU A 82 10.60 -16.16 -11.48
N VAL A 83 11.00 -15.10 -10.75
CA VAL A 83 12.39 -14.95 -10.26
C VAL A 83 12.61 -15.72 -8.95
N TYR A 84 11.63 -15.78 -8.08
CA TYR A 84 11.71 -16.40 -6.75
C TYR A 84 10.59 -17.43 -6.52
N PRO A 85 10.58 -18.56 -7.27
CA PRO A 85 9.43 -19.49 -7.27
C PRO A 85 9.17 -20.16 -5.92
N LYS A 86 10.15 -20.18 -5.02
CA LYS A 86 10.02 -20.74 -3.65
C LYS A 86 9.62 -19.71 -2.60
N ALA A 87 9.62 -18.40 -2.94
CA ALA A 87 9.27 -17.34 -2.02
C ALA A 87 7.79 -16.94 -2.18
N ARG A 88 7.17 -16.48 -1.09
CA ARG A 88 5.87 -15.82 -1.18
C ARG A 88 6.07 -14.42 -1.77
N PRO A 89 5.41 -14.08 -2.88
CA PRO A 89 5.44 -12.72 -3.39
C PRO A 89 4.79 -11.76 -2.40
N TYR A 90 5.41 -10.60 -2.20
CA TYR A 90 4.90 -9.54 -1.35
C TYR A 90 4.84 -8.24 -2.13
N ILE A 91 3.64 -7.77 -2.38
CA ILE A 91 3.35 -6.55 -3.12
C ILE A 91 2.58 -5.61 -2.21
N ILE A 92 2.89 -4.32 -2.28
CA ILE A 92 2.14 -3.25 -1.65
C ILE A 92 1.63 -2.33 -2.75
N ASN A 93 0.33 -2.02 -2.74
CA ASN A 93 -0.30 -1.08 -3.67
C ASN A 93 -0.97 0.05 -2.91
N ARG A 94 -0.81 1.30 -3.36
CA ARG A 94 -1.57 2.42 -2.79
C ARG A 94 -3.04 2.33 -3.17
N ALA A 95 -3.35 2.01 -4.40
CA ALA A 95 -4.71 1.85 -4.87
C ALA A 95 -5.06 0.39 -5.16
N GLY A 96 -6.34 0.07 -5.07
CA GLY A 96 -6.87 -1.23 -5.40
C GLY A 96 -8.39 -1.21 -5.46
N TYR A 97 -8.94 -2.17 -6.17
CA TYR A 97 -10.36 -2.42 -6.29
C TYR A 97 -10.66 -3.86 -5.90
N ALA A 98 -11.92 -4.26 -5.90
CA ALA A 98 -12.32 -5.65 -5.63
C ALA A 98 -11.44 -6.64 -6.40
N GLY A 99 -10.86 -7.60 -5.72
CA GLY A 99 -9.90 -8.56 -6.28
C GLY A 99 -8.42 -8.23 -6.00
N ILE A 100 -8.08 -7.01 -5.54
CA ILE A 100 -6.69 -6.63 -5.21
C ILE A 100 -6.11 -7.51 -4.09
N GLN A 101 -6.93 -7.98 -3.14
CA GLN A 101 -6.53 -8.86 -2.05
C GLN A 101 -5.83 -10.14 -2.52
N ARG A 102 -6.04 -10.55 -3.77
CA ARG A 102 -5.38 -11.71 -4.40
C ARG A 102 -3.91 -11.44 -4.73
N TYR A 103 -3.52 -10.19 -4.77
CA TYR A 103 -2.23 -9.75 -5.30
C TYR A 103 -1.41 -8.94 -4.32
N ALA A 104 -2.02 -8.04 -3.57
CA ALA A 104 -1.30 -7.03 -2.80
C ALA A 104 -1.93 -6.74 -1.43
N GLN A 105 -1.09 -6.23 -0.52
CA GLN A 105 -1.49 -5.44 0.62
C GLN A 105 -1.78 -4.02 0.15
N VAL A 106 -2.74 -3.33 0.78
CA VAL A 106 -3.07 -1.93 0.47
C VAL A 106 -2.92 -1.03 1.70
N TRP A 107 -2.80 0.27 1.48
CA TRP A 107 -2.84 1.24 2.57
C TRP A 107 -3.73 2.45 2.23
N ALA A 108 -4.03 3.24 3.23
CA ALA A 108 -5.01 4.32 3.12
C ALA A 108 -4.45 5.62 2.47
N GLY A 109 -3.26 5.56 1.83
CA GLY A 109 -2.64 6.70 1.15
C GLY A 109 -2.05 7.74 2.10
N ASP A 110 -1.93 8.97 1.59
CA ASP A 110 -1.22 10.09 2.21
C ASP A 110 -2.09 10.81 3.25
N ASN A 111 -2.29 10.20 4.39
CA ASN A 111 -3.15 10.74 5.44
C ASN A 111 -2.51 11.96 6.13
N LEU A 112 -3.33 12.96 6.45
CA LEU A 112 -2.90 14.11 7.25
C LEU A 112 -2.61 13.73 8.70
N THR A 113 -1.60 14.38 9.29
CA THR A 113 -1.22 14.20 10.70
C THR A 113 -2.17 14.98 11.60
N ASP A 114 -3.27 14.37 11.99
CA ASP A 114 -4.23 14.92 12.95
C ASP A 114 -5.09 13.85 13.64
N TRP A 115 -5.80 14.24 14.71
CA TRP A 115 -6.70 13.38 15.47
C TRP A 115 -7.93 12.92 14.68
N ARG A 116 -8.41 13.75 13.76
CA ARG A 116 -9.54 13.43 12.91
C ARG A 116 -9.19 12.28 11.98
N THR A 117 -7.97 12.31 11.46
CA THR A 117 -7.44 11.25 10.58
C THR A 117 -7.32 9.92 11.33
N VAL A 118 -6.84 9.90 12.58
CA VAL A 118 -6.80 8.66 13.39
C VAL A 118 -8.20 8.05 13.50
N LYS A 119 -9.18 8.88 13.87
CA LYS A 119 -10.58 8.45 13.99
C LYS A 119 -11.12 7.92 12.65
N PHE A 120 -10.83 8.62 11.55
CA PHE A 120 -11.31 8.26 10.21
C PHE A 120 -10.67 6.96 9.73
N ASN A 121 -9.38 6.77 9.99
CA ASN A 121 -8.65 5.57 9.58
C ASN A 121 -9.19 4.30 10.23
N ILE A 122 -9.71 4.34 11.45
CA ILE A 122 -10.36 3.18 12.07
C ILE A 122 -11.50 2.68 11.18
N ALA A 123 -12.43 3.57 10.83
CA ALA A 123 -13.56 3.23 9.96
C ALA A 123 -13.12 2.81 8.55
N THR A 124 -12.11 3.49 7.99
CA THR A 124 -11.58 3.20 6.66
C THR A 124 -10.99 1.80 6.60
N ILE A 125 -10.10 1.44 7.53
CA ILE A 125 -9.44 0.13 7.53
C ILE A 125 -10.46 -0.99 7.79
N MET A 126 -11.42 -0.78 8.69
CA MET A 126 -12.52 -1.72 8.89
C MET A 126 -13.38 -1.88 7.63
N GLY A 127 -13.72 -0.77 6.97
CA GLY A 127 -14.48 -0.76 5.72
C GLY A 127 -13.76 -1.48 4.58
N MET A 128 -12.44 -1.29 4.48
CA MET A 128 -11.61 -2.05 3.53
C MET A 128 -11.68 -3.56 3.80
N GLY A 129 -11.59 -3.97 5.08
CA GLY A 129 -11.73 -5.37 5.48
C GLY A 129 -13.10 -5.94 5.10
N LEU A 130 -14.19 -5.23 5.38
CA LEU A 130 -15.55 -5.63 5.00
C LEU A 130 -15.75 -5.68 3.48
N SER A 131 -14.95 -4.92 2.72
CA SER A 131 -14.94 -4.94 1.25
C SER A 131 -14.03 -6.02 0.66
N GLY A 132 -13.51 -6.93 1.48
CA GLY A 132 -12.62 -8.03 1.06
C GLY A 132 -11.13 -7.67 1.01
N MET A 133 -10.75 -6.43 1.34
CA MET A 133 -9.35 -5.99 1.40
C MET A 133 -8.81 -6.11 2.84
N SER A 134 -8.78 -7.33 3.35
CA SER A 134 -8.45 -7.62 4.75
C SER A 134 -6.99 -7.26 5.12
N ASN A 135 -6.07 -7.27 4.15
CA ASN A 135 -4.67 -6.93 4.39
C ASN A 135 -4.42 -5.44 4.12
N ALA A 136 -4.86 -4.59 5.03
CA ALA A 136 -4.80 -3.13 4.90
C ALA A 136 -4.24 -2.45 6.16
N GLY A 137 -3.86 -1.19 6.04
CA GLY A 137 -3.44 -0.33 7.13
C GLY A 137 -3.26 1.11 6.67
N CYS A 138 -2.89 1.99 7.59
CA CYS A 138 -2.56 3.38 7.29
C CYS A 138 -1.08 3.67 7.58
N ASP A 139 -0.62 4.86 7.21
CA ASP A 139 0.65 5.39 7.66
C ASP A 139 0.49 5.92 9.09
N ILE A 140 1.09 5.20 10.05
CA ILE A 140 0.97 5.48 11.48
C ILE A 140 1.75 6.74 11.81
N GLY A 141 1.10 7.68 12.47
CA GLY A 141 1.63 9.00 12.77
C GLY A 141 1.24 10.06 11.73
N GLY A 142 0.59 9.66 10.64
CA GLY A 142 0.27 10.52 9.51
C GLY A 142 1.39 10.60 8.50
N PHE A 143 1.05 10.80 7.23
CA PHE A 143 2.02 10.94 6.14
C PHE A 143 2.35 12.41 5.89
N ALA A 144 1.35 13.25 5.68
CA ALA A 144 1.49 14.65 5.30
C ALA A 144 1.11 15.60 6.45
N GLY A 145 1.66 16.80 6.44
CA GLY A 145 1.44 17.82 7.47
C GLY A 145 2.61 17.91 8.45
N PRO A 146 2.42 18.50 9.63
CA PRO A 146 3.49 18.61 10.64
C PRO A 146 3.82 17.22 11.21
N ALA A 147 4.98 17.12 11.87
CA ALA A 147 5.28 15.95 12.69
C ALA A 147 4.17 15.75 13.76
N PRO A 148 3.76 14.50 14.04
CA PRO A 148 2.75 14.25 15.07
C PRO A 148 3.27 14.63 16.46
N GLY A 149 2.42 15.25 17.30
CA GLY A 149 2.75 15.42 18.72
C GLY A 149 2.82 14.06 19.44
N GLY A 150 3.51 14.01 20.59
CA GLY A 150 3.81 12.76 21.28
C GLY A 150 2.58 11.92 21.63
N GLU A 151 1.50 12.51 22.13
CA GLU A 151 0.28 11.77 22.43
C GLU A 151 -0.40 11.26 21.15
N LEU A 152 -0.47 12.09 20.11
CA LEU A 152 -1.08 11.69 18.83
C LEU A 152 -0.35 10.47 18.24
N LEU A 153 0.99 10.52 18.20
CA LEU A 153 1.80 9.39 17.72
C LEU A 153 1.57 8.13 18.55
N LEU A 154 1.58 8.27 19.88
CA LEU A 154 1.36 7.15 20.78
C LEU A 154 -0.02 6.49 20.54
N ARG A 155 -1.09 7.29 20.48
CA ARG A 155 -2.44 6.75 20.22
C ARG A 155 -2.56 6.13 18.83
N TRP A 156 -1.89 6.70 17.84
CA TRP A 156 -1.87 6.11 16.51
C TRP A 156 -1.13 4.78 16.48
N ILE A 157 0.00 4.66 17.16
CA ILE A 157 0.72 3.40 17.34
C ILE A 157 -0.17 2.37 18.05
N GLN A 158 -0.81 2.74 19.16
CA GLN A 158 -1.71 1.86 19.92
C GLN A 158 -2.90 1.36 19.08
N ASN A 159 -3.44 2.19 18.19
CA ASN A 159 -4.44 1.74 17.22
C ASN A 159 -3.79 0.86 16.12
N GLY A 160 -2.66 1.28 15.60
CA GLY A 160 -1.97 0.62 14.49
C GLY A 160 -1.55 -0.82 14.77
N ILE A 161 -1.25 -1.17 16.02
CA ILE A 161 -0.86 -2.56 16.37
C ILE A 161 -1.94 -3.60 16.02
N PHE A 162 -3.19 -3.19 15.86
CA PHE A 162 -4.30 -4.06 15.47
C PHE A 162 -4.50 -4.13 13.94
N GLN A 163 -3.87 -3.24 13.18
CA GLN A 163 -3.98 -3.25 11.72
C GLN A 163 -3.05 -4.31 11.10
N PRO A 164 -3.47 -5.02 10.05
CA PRO A 164 -2.59 -5.97 9.35
C PRO A 164 -1.29 -5.32 8.87
N ARG A 165 -1.35 -4.19 8.19
CA ARG A 165 -0.19 -3.36 7.87
C ARG A 165 0.12 -2.44 9.05
N PHE A 166 1.26 -2.66 9.69
CA PHE A 166 1.79 -1.85 10.79
C PHE A 166 3.06 -1.14 10.30
N CYS A 167 2.93 0.10 9.87
CA CYS A 167 4.03 0.84 9.24
C CYS A 167 3.96 2.32 9.59
N ILE A 168 5.07 2.90 10.01
CA ILE A 168 5.29 4.33 10.10
C ILE A 168 5.93 4.78 8.78
N ASN A 169 5.31 5.76 8.12
CA ASN A 169 5.81 6.35 6.88
C ASN A 169 5.34 7.79 6.82
N SER A 170 6.23 8.73 6.55
CA SER A 170 5.91 10.16 6.59
C SER A 170 6.69 10.97 5.55
N ALA A 171 6.04 12.05 5.10
CA ALA A 171 6.65 13.17 4.38
C ALA A 171 6.23 14.47 5.08
N ASN A 172 6.74 14.68 6.29
CA ASN A 172 6.38 15.83 7.11
C ASN A 172 6.81 17.14 6.43
N ASN A 173 5.98 18.18 6.54
CA ASN A 173 6.20 19.47 5.87
C ASN A 173 7.47 20.20 6.35
N ASP A 174 7.94 19.89 7.54
CA ASP A 174 9.17 20.44 8.16
C ASP A 174 10.42 19.57 7.90
N ASN A 175 10.31 18.57 7.02
CA ASN A 175 11.33 17.58 6.72
C ASN A 175 11.77 16.71 7.91
N THR A 176 11.01 16.69 9.01
CA THR A 176 11.23 15.69 10.07
C THR A 176 10.80 14.30 9.58
N VAL A 177 11.39 13.28 10.18
CA VAL A 177 11.00 11.88 9.91
C VAL A 177 10.33 11.35 11.16
N THR A 178 9.06 10.93 11.04
CA THR A 178 8.33 10.35 12.16
C THR A 178 8.98 9.02 12.57
N GLN A 179 9.35 8.92 13.83
CA GLN A 179 9.98 7.74 14.41
C GLN A 179 9.26 7.33 15.70
N PRO A 180 9.13 6.04 16.01
CA PRO A 180 8.42 5.60 17.22
C PRO A 180 9.10 6.02 18.52
N TRP A 181 10.36 6.43 18.48
CA TRP A 181 11.17 6.83 19.64
C TRP A 181 11.40 8.34 19.74
N MET A 182 10.74 9.17 18.94
CA MET A 182 11.01 10.61 18.89
C MET A 182 10.56 11.38 20.16
N TYR A 183 9.78 10.74 21.04
CA TYR A 183 9.32 11.31 22.32
C TYR A 183 9.72 10.38 23.46
N GLU A 184 10.75 10.79 24.21
CA GLU A 184 11.37 9.98 25.26
C GLU A 184 10.37 9.60 26.37
N GLU A 185 9.51 10.54 26.75
CA GLU A 185 8.47 10.35 27.77
C GLU A 185 7.44 9.27 27.37
N ASN A 186 7.28 8.99 26.10
CA ASN A 186 6.34 7.98 25.59
C ASN A 186 6.98 6.62 25.34
N LEU A 187 8.31 6.50 25.41
CA LEU A 187 9.03 5.25 25.08
C LEU A 187 8.50 4.03 25.81
N PRO A 188 8.23 4.04 27.14
CA PRO A 188 7.71 2.84 27.82
C PRO A 188 6.37 2.36 27.24
N TYR A 189 5.50 3.27 26.88
CA TYR A 189 4.18 2.94 26.29
C TYR A 189 4.30 2.46 24.86
N VAL A 190 5.19 3.05 24.08
CA VAL A 190 5.50 2.61 22.70
C VAL A 190 6.07 1.20 22.74
N GLN A 191 7.04 0.92 23.62
CA GLN A 191 7.61 -0.41 23.78
C GLN A 191 6.55 -1.45 24.18
N ALA A 192 5.64 -1.09 25.10
CA ALA A 192 4.54 -1.97 25.49
C ALA A 192 3.60 -2.27 24.32
N ALA A 193 3.28 -1.27 23.49
CA ALA A 193 2.46 -1.44 22.28
C ALA A 193 3.14 -2.37 21.27
N TYR A 194 4.42 -2.17 20.99
CA TYR A 194 5.18 -3.06 20.10
C TYR A 194 5.27 -4.49 20.67
N ALA A 195 5.55 -4.64 21.95
CA ALA A 195 5.56 -5.95 22.59
C ALA A 195 4.20 -6.67 22.45
N GLN A 196 3.10 -5.92 22.58
CA GLN A 196 1.75 -6.44 22.33
C GLN A 196 1.58 -6.85 20.86
N ARG A 197 2.01 -6.02 19.90
CA ARG A 197 1.97 -6.36 18.47
C ARG A 197 2.68 -7.67 18.19
N TYR A 198 3.89 -7.84 18.71
CA TYR A 198 4.67 -9.09 18.50
C TYR A 198 3.98 -10.31 19.09
N ARG A 199 3.35 -10.19 20.25
CA ARG A 199 2.54 -11.28 20.84
C ARG A 199 1.33 -11.64 19.99
N MET A 200 0.77 -10.66 19.26
CA MET A 200 -0.41 -10.84 18.40
C MET A 200 -0.06 -11.41 17.01
N ILE A 201 1.19 -11.46 16.59
CA ILE A 201 1.57 -11.94 15.25
C ILE A 201 1.00 -13.34 14.95
N PRO A 202 1.06 -14.35 15.84
CA PRO A 202 0.47 -15.65 15.55
C PRO A 202 -1.03 -15.61 15.34
N TYR A 203 -1.75 -14.79 16.11
CA TYR A 203 -3.19 -14.56 15.94
C TYR A 203 -3.49 -13.89 14.59
N LEU A 204 -2.79 -12.79 14.29
CA LEU A 204 -2.95 -12.09 13.02
C LEU A 204 -2.64 -13.01 11.82
N TYR A 205 -1.63 -13.85 11.94
CA TYR A 205 -1.30 -14.83 10.91
C TYR A 205 -2.46 -15.82 10.68
N SER A 206 -3.08 -16.32 11.76
CA SER A 206 -4.22 -17.24 11.66
C SER A 206 -5.43 -16.59 11.01
N VAL A 207 -5.81 -15.38 11.45
CA VAL A 207 -6.93 -14.62 10.89
C VAL A 207 -6.68 -14.29 9.40
N MET A 208 -5.45 -13.89 9.06
CA MET A 208 -5.07 -13.65 7.65
C MET A 208 -5.14 -14.93 6.81
N ARG A 209 -4.83 -16.09 7.40
CA ARG A 209 -4.96 -17.39 6.73
C ARG A 209 -6.43 -17.76 6.48
N GLU A 210 -7.30 -17.45 7.43
CA GLU A 210 -8.75 -17.68 7.30
C GLU A 210 -9.40 -16.78 6.24
N SER A 211 -8.88 -15.56 6.06
CA SER A 211 -9.38 -14.59 5.07
C SER A 211 -8.92 -14.89 3.64
N HIS A 212 -8.03 -15.86 3.43
CA HIS A 212 -7.45 -16.22 2.13
C HIS A 212 -8.15 -17.41 1.50
#